data_6edd04d6f445810d94d7b18e0961d714
#
_entry.id   6edd04d6f445810d94d7b18e0961d714
#
_cell.length_a   1.000
_cell.length_b   1.000
_cell.length_c   1.000
_cell.angle_alpha   90.00
_cell.angle_beta   90.00
_cell.angle_gamma   90.00
#
_symmetry.space_group_name_H-M   'P 1'
#
loop_
_entity.id
_entity.type
_entity.pdbx_description
1 polymer ?
#
loop_
_entity_poly.entity_id
_entity_poly.type
_entity_poly.pdbx_seq_one_letter_code
_entity_poly.pdbx_strand_id
1 'polypeptide(L)'
;MTIVIGKLLAVHSRITQACAAAGRAVDSVTLLAVSKTFPAEAVREAFAAGQRQFGENYVQEALDKIAALADLRASGVTWHLIGPLQSNKTRPVAAAFDWVHSVDRLKIAQRLSEQRPPELPPLQLCLQVNISGEASKSGLLPAELPEVALAVAALPRVRLRGLMAIPEPAADFAAQRAPHRALRELLAAVNAQGLAACGTAWVPLDTLSMGMSADLEAAVAEGATLLRVGTAIFGGRARPAA
;
A
#
# COMPACT_ATOMS: atom_id res chain seq x y z
N MET A 1 -9.34 19.46 -20.00
CA MET A 1 -9.10 18.29 -19.11
C MET A 1 -7.63 17.97 -19.20
N THR A 2 -6.93 17.95 -18.07
CA THR A 2 -5.48 17.72 -18.06
C THR A 2 -5.16 16.26 -18.34
N ILE A 3 -3.89 16.00 -18.73
CA ILE A 3 -3.44 14.62 -19.04
C ILE A 3 -3.61 13.69 -17.83
N VAL A 4 -3.34 14.18 -16.62
CA VAL A 4 -3.47 13.39 -15.37
C VAL A 4 -4.91 13.01 -15.12
N ILE A 5 -5.85 13.94 -15.28
CA ILE A 5 -7.30 13.69 -15.09
C ILE A 5 -7.79 12.61 -16.06
N GLY A 6 -7.47 12.72 -17.36
CA GLY A 6 -7.86 11.73 -18.35
C GLY A 6 -7.34 10.33 -18.04
N LYS A 7 -6.07 10.23 -17.63
CA LYS A 7 -5.44 8.97 -17.24
C LYS A 7 -6.02 8.40 -15.95
N LEU A 8 -6.33 9.23 -14.95
CA LEU A 8 -6.98 8.81 -13.72
C LEU A 8 -8.37 8.20 -13.99
N LEU A 9 -9.17 8.84 -14.84
CA LEU A 9 -10.47 8.32 -15.27
C LEU A 9 -10.34 6.97 -16.00
N ALA A 10 -9.34 6.83 -16.86
CA ALA A 10 -9.07 5.55 -17.54
C ALA A 10 -8.70 4.43 -16.55
N VAL A 11 -7.92 4.73 -15.52
CA VAL A 11 -7.60 3.75 -14.46
C VAL A 11 -8.86 3.37 -13.67
N HIS A 12 -9.69 4.34 -13.29
CA HIS A 12 -10.97 4.04 -12.62
C HIS A 12 -11.89 3.17 -13.47
N SER A 13 -11.96 3.42 -14.78
CA SER A 13 -12.73 2.58 -15.71
C SER A 13 -12.20 1.13 -15.73
N ARG A 14 -10.87 0.93 -15.77
CA ARG A 14 -10.26 -0.40 -15.69
C ARG A 14 -10.62 -1.10 -14.38
N ILE A 15 -10.54 -0.40 -13.23
CA ILE A 15 -10.91 -0.96 -11.92
C ILE A 15 -12.38 -1.38 -11.92
N THR A 16 -13.28 -0.53 -12.44
CA THR A 16 -14.70 -0.84 -12.52
C THR A 16 -14.96 -2.09 -13.34
N GLN A 17 -14.32 -2.22 -14.51
CA GLN A 17 -14.44 -3.40 -15.38
C GLN A 17 -13.87 -4.65 -14.72
N ALA A 18 -12.70 -4.54 -14.05
CA ALA A 18 -12.09 -5.66 -13.33
C ALA A 18 -12.98 -6.13 -12.16
N CYS A 19 -13.57 -5.20 -11.41
CA CYS A 19 -14.50 -5.52 -10.34
C CYS A 19 -15.76 -6.22 -10.87
N ALA A 20 -16.34 -5.72 -11.96
CA ALA A 20 -17.49 -6.35 -12.60
C ALA A 20 -17.19 -7.78 -13.07
N ALA A 21 -16.02 -7.97 -13.71
CA ALA A 21 -15.56 -9.30 -14.15
C ALA A 21 -15.30 -10.27 -12.99
N ALA A 22 -14.92 -9.75 -11.83
CA ALA A 22 -14.67 -10.53 -10.61
C ALA A 22 -15.91 -10.68 -9.69
N GLY A 23 -17.06 -10.12 -10.07
CA GLY A 23 -18.27 -10.14 -9.25
C GLY A 23 -18.13 -9.34 -7.94
N ARG A 24 -17.30 -8.27 -7.94
CA ARG A 24 -16.98 -7.45 -6.77
C ARG A 24 -17.58 -6.05 -6.88
N ALA A 25 -17.96 -5.48 -5.75
CA ALA A 25 -18.32 -4.07 -5.66
C ALA A 25 -17.11 -3.18 -5.92
N VAL A 26 -17.29 -2.08 -6.66
CA VAL A 26 -16.19 -1.16 -7.04
C VAL A 26 -15.57 -0.49 -5.82
N ASP A 27 -16.37 -0.17 -4.81
CA ASP A 27 -15.95 0.43 -3.53
C ASP A 27 -15.15 -0.53 -2.63
N SER A 28 -15.12 -1.83 -2.96
CA SER A 28 -14.24 -2.80 -2.30
C SER A 28 -12.77 -2.64 -2.68
N VAL A 29 -12.44 -1.75 -3.61
CA VAL A 29 -11.08 -1.54 -4.12
C VAL A 29 -10.70 -0.06 -4.05
N THR A 30 -9.68 0.25 -3.28
CA THR A 30 -9.11 1.59 -3.18
C THR A 30 -7.98 1.76 -4.20
N LEU A 31 -8.02 2.86 -4.97
CA LEU A 31 -6.91 3.27 -5.82
C LEU A 31 -5.92 4.12 -5.04
N LEU A 32 -4.68 3.68 -4.94
CA LEU A 32 -3.54 4.45 -4.47
C LEU A 32 -2.78 5.00 -5.68
N ALA A 33 -2.82 6.33 -5.86
CA ALA A 33 -2.06 7.00 -6.92
C ALA A 33 -0.60 7.15 -6.48
N VAL A 34 0.31 6.44 -7.16
CA VAL A 34 1.75 6.43 -6.82
C VAL A 34 2.44 7.60 -7.49
N SER A 35 2.70 8.67 -6.70
CA SER A 35 3.21 9.97 -7.16
C SER A 35 4.72 10.16 -6.98
N LYS A 36 5.45 9.08 -6.67
CA LYS A 36 6.92 9.13 -6.57
C LYS A 36 7.55 9.71 -7.83
N THR A 37 8.57 10.56 -7.67
CA THR A 37 9.30 11.26 -8.73
C THR A 37 8.49 12.30 -9.51
N PHE A 38 7.25 12.55 -9.13
CA PHE A 38 6.42 13.62 -9.70
C PHE A 38 6.29 14.77 -8.71
N PRO A 39 6.18 16.03 -9.18
CA PRO A 39 6.12 17.20 -8.33
C PRO A 39 4.76 17.32 -7.59
N ALA A 40 4.71 18.19 -6.59
CA ALA A 40 3.51 18.45 -5.78
C ALA A 40 2.31 18.90 -6.63
N GLU A 41 2.55 19.62 -7.73
CA GLU A 41 1.53 20.09 -8.66
C GLU A 41 0.77 18.93 -9.32
N ALA A 42 1.46 17.83 -9.65
CA ALA A 42 0.82 16.64 -10.22
C ALA A 42 -0.12 15.95 -9.19
N VAL A 43 0.28 15.96 -7.91
CA VAL A 43 -0.58 15.49 -6.81
C VAL A 43 -1.80 16.39 -6.67
N ARG A 44 -1.61 17.72 -6.68
CA ARG A 44 -2.71 18.69 -6.58
C ARG A 44 -3.70 18.56 -7.73
N GLU A 45 -3.21 18.31 -8.93
CA GLU A 45 -4.04 18.05 -10.11
C GLU A 45 -4.89 16.77 -9.96
N ALA A 46 -4.27 15.66 -9.53
CA ALA A 46 -4.99 14.42 -9.27
C ALA A 46 -5.99 14.58 -8.10
N PHE A 47 -5.63 15.34 -7.07
CA PHE A 47 -6.52 15.65 -5.95
C PHE A 47 -7.75 16.44 -6.40
N ALA A 48 -7.58 17.45 -7.27
CA ALA A 48 -8.69 18.21 -7.84
C ALA A 48 -9.64 17.32 -8.67
N ALA A 49 -9.13 16.21 -9.22
CA ALA A 49 -9.91 15.20 -9.91
C ALA A 49 -10.58 14.15 -8.98
N GLY A 50 -10.49 14.35 -7.66
CA GLY A 50 -11.13 13.49 -6.67
C GLY A 50 -10.22 12.44 -6.01
N GLN A 51 -8.96 12.30 -6.43
CA GLN A 51 -8.03 11.37 -5.81
C GLN A 51 -7.66 11.83 -4.40
N ARG A 52 -7.66 10.88 -3.44
CA ARG A 52 -7.36 11.16 -2.02
C ARG A 52 -6.19 10.37 -1.46
N GLN A 53 -5.92 9.19 -2.01
CA GLN A 53 -4.89 8.26 -1.53
C GLN A 53 -3.64 8.39 -2.40
N PHE A 54 -2.50 8.79 -1.82
CA PHE A 54 -1.25 8.98 -2.56
C PHE A 54 -0.11 8.13 -1.97
N GLY A 55 0.64 7.47 -2.86
CA GLY A 55 1.73 6.57 -2.50
C GLY A 55 3.10 7.11 -2.88
N GLU A 56 4.04 7.05 -1.93
CA GLU A 56 5.41 7.53 -2.09
C GLU A 56 6.42 6.43 -1.76
N ASN A 57 7.56 6.47 -2.45
CA ASN A 57 8.62 5.49 -2.22
C ASN A 57 9.81 6.08 -1.45
N TYR A 58 10.10 7.37 -1.63
CA TYR A 58 11.30 8.01 -1.12
C TYR A 58 10.93 8.96 0.01
N VAL A 59 11.41 8.66 1.22
CA VAL A 59 10.98 9.36 2.44
C VAL A 59 11.21 10.87 2.36
N GLN A 60 12.41 11.31 1.91
CA GLN A 60 12.71 12.74 1.87
C GLN A 60 11.82 13.46 0.85
N GLU A 61 11.74 12.96 -0.38
CA GLU A 61 10.85 13.50 -1.42
C GLU A 61 9.40 13.61 -0.93
N ALA A 62 8.94 12.56 -0.24
CA ALA A 62 7.59 12.54 0.31
C ALA A 62 7.36 13.59 1.38
N LEU A 63 8.30 13.78 2.31
CA LEU A 63 8.20 14.77 3.37
C LEU A 63 8.13 16.20 2.81
N ASP A 64 8.96 16.50 1.81
CA ASP A 64 8.96 17.79 1.14
C ASP A 64 7.63 18.04 0.41
N LYS A 65 7.10 17.00 -0.24
CA LYS A 65 5.81 17.03 -0.93
C LYS A 65 4.62 17.17 0.03
N ILE A 66 4.63 16.43 1.15
CA ILE A 66 3.61 16.53 2.20
C ILE A 66 3.59 17.94 2.79
N ALA A 67 4.77 18.54 3.03
CA ALA A 67 4.88 19.91 3.52
C ALA A 67 4.33 20.93 2.51
N ALA A 68 4.68 20.80 1.23
CA ALA A 68 4.19 21.66 0.14
C ALA A 68 2.66 21.57 -0.09
N LEU A 69 2.03 20.47 0.34
CA LEU A 69 0.61 20.17 0.19
C LEU A 69 -0.13 20.09 1.52
N ALA A 70 0.38 20.77 2.56
CA ALA A 70 -0.20 20.74 3.90
C ALA A 70 -1.66 21.23 3.93
N ASP A 71 -2.03 22.14 3.04
CA ASP A 71 -3.40 22.64 2.84
C ASP A 71 -4.39 21.54 2.44
N LEU A 72 -3.93 20.49 1.76
CA LEU A 72 -4.77 19.38 1.34
C LEU A 72 -5.05 18.38 2.47
N ARG A 73 -4.29 18.44 3.58
CA ARG A 73 -4.47 17.53 4.72
C ARG A 73 -5.89 17.63 5.31
N ALA A 74 -6.37 18.85 5.55
CA ALA A 74 -7.71 19.12 6.05
C ALA A 74 -8.81 18.71 5.05
N SER A 75 -8.47 18.58 3.77
CA SER A 75 -9.37 18.16 2.69
C SER A 75 -9.35 16.66 2.43
N GLY A 76 -8.73 15.86 3.33
CA GLY A 76 -8.80 14.41 3.33
C GLY A 76 -7.75 13.68 2.49
N VAL A 77 -6.63 14.32 2.17
CA VAL A 77 -5.48 13.61 1.59
C VAL A 77 -4.93 12.60 2.59
N THR A 78 -4.64 11.39 2.11
CA THR A 78 -4.01 10.30 2.88
C THR A 78 -2.68 9.91 2.22
N TRP A 79 -1.61 9.86 3.02
CA TRP A 79 -0.27 9.59 2.56
C TRP A 79 0.18 8.18 2.94
N HIS A 80 0.64 7.42 1.94
CA HIS A 80 1.10 6.05 2.09
C HIS A 80 2.58 5.93 1.74
N LEU A 81 3.40 5.43 2.66
CA LEU A 81 4.75 4.98 2.33
C LEU A 81 4.67 3.55 1.80
N ILE A 82 5.12 3.35 0.56
CA ILE A 82 5.13 2.04 -0.11
C ILE A 82 6.53 1.59 -0.54
N GLY A 83 7.54 2.45 -0.37
CA GLY A 83 8.95 2.14 -0.61
C GLY A 83 9.66 1.64 0.65
N PRO A 84 10.89 1.11 0.52
CA PRO A 84 11.63 0.54 1.64
C PRO A 84 11.90 1.58 2.74
N LEU A 85 11.74 1.16 4.00
CA LEU A 85 11.90 2.02 5.16
C LEU A 85 13.14 1.64 5.97
N GLN A 86 14.13 2.53 5.95
CA GLN A 86 15.32 2.41 6.81
C GLN A 86 14.98 2.77 8.27
N SER A 87 15.60 2.09 9.23
CA SER A 87 15.33 2.28 10.65
C SER A 87 15.61 3.71 11.16
N ASN A 88 16.56 4.43 10.56
CA ASN A 88 16.87 5.82 10.90
C ASN A 88 15.85 6.85 10.35
N LYS A 89 14.94 6.42 9.47
CA LYS A 89 13.88 7.25 8.88
C LYS A 89 12.48 7.01 9.47
N THR A 90 12.35 6.10 10.45
CA THR A 90 11.06 5.75 11.04
C THR A 90 10.39 6.92 11.76
N ARG A 91 11.13 7.81 12.43
CA ARG A 91 10.57 8.94 13.19
C ARG A 91 9.81 9.93 12.29
N PRO A 92 10.41 10.51 11.24
CA PRO A 92 9.67 11.42 10.35
C PRO A 92 8.52 10.72 9.61
N VAL A 93 8.66 9.43 9.28
CA VAL A 93 7.57 8.65 8.68
C VAL A 93 6.41 8.47 9.66
N ALA A 94 6.67 8.12 10.91
CA ALA A 94 5.65 7.98 11.93
C ALA A 94 4.89 9.30 12.20
N ALA A 95 5.51 10.46 12.00
CA ALA A 95 4.87 11.77 12.19
C ALA A 95 4.06 12.25 10.97
N ALA A 96 4.47 11.90 9.74
CA ALA A 96 3.93 12.51 8.53
C ALA A 96 2.95 11.64 7.75
N PHE A 97 3.09 10.31 7.80
CA PHE A 97 2.30 9.38 7.01
C PHE A 97 1.08 8.83 7.77
N ASP A 98 0.10 8.35 7.02
CA ASP A 98 -1.09 7.67 7.53
C ASP A 98 -0.97 6.16 7.41
N TRP A 99 -0.22 5.68 6.42
CA TRP A 99 0.00 4.28 6.13
C TRP A 99 1.47 3.98 5.85
N VAL A 100 1.92 2.80 6.25
CA VAL A 100 3.20 2.20 5.83
C VAL A 100 2.94 0.78 5.36
N HIS A 101 3.22 0.50 4.08
CA HIS A 101 2.97 -0.82 3.48
C HIS A 101 4.21 -1.72 3.50
N SER A 102 5.36 -1.16 3.73
CA SER A 102 6.67 -1.81 3.58
C SER A 102 7.29 -2.25 4.92
N VAL A 103 6.46 -2.71 5.85
CA VAL A 103 6.94 -3.25 7.12
C VAL A 103 7.46 -4.67 6.89
N ASP A 104 8.78 -4.81 6.80
CA ASP A 104 9.47 -6.06 6.46
C ASP A 104 10.06 -6.81 7.67
N ARG A 105 9.93 -6.28 8.88
CA ARG A 105 10.41 -6.87 10.14
C ARG A 105 9.80 -6.20 11.36
N LEU A 106 9.67 -6.94 12.45
CA LEU A 106 9.08 -6.47 13.70
C LEU A 106 9.71 -5.17 14.23
N LYS A 107 11.03 -5.05 14.15
CA LYS A 107 11.77 -3.86 14.63
C LYS A 107 11.29 -2.55 13.97
N ILE A 108 10.90 -2.57 12.71
CA ILE A 108 10.36 -1.39 12.03
C ILE A 108 8.98 -1.01 12.63
N ALA A 109 8.09 -1.98 12.83
CA ALA A 109 6.79 -1.74 13.44
C ALA A 109 6.92 -1.19 14.87
N GLN A 110 7.81 -1.76 15.69
CA GLN A 110 8.11 -1.27 17.04
C GLN A 110 8.54 0.19 17.03
N ARG A 111 9.53 0.54 16.18
CA ARG A 111 10.00 1.94 16.07
C ARG A 111 8.90 2.90 15.60
N LEU A 112 8.07 2.49 14.63
CA LEU A 112 6.93 3.29 14.18
C LEU A 112 5.92 3.50 15.32
N SER A 113 5.61 2.46 16.08
CA SER A 113 4.73 2.51 17.26
C SER A 113 5.27 3.44 18.35
N GLU A 114 6.54 3.29 18.73
CA GLU A 114 7.20 4.11 19.75
C GLU A 114 7.26 5.60 19.35
N GLN A 115 7.44 5.86 18.05
CA GLN A 115 7.70 7.20 17.51
C GLN A 115 6.44 7.89 16.95
N ARG A 116 5.30 7.19 16.89
CA ARG A 116 4.03 7.81 16.48
C ARG A 116 3.60 8.83 17.51
N PRO A 117 3.40 10.10 17.14
CA PRO A 117 2.89 11.13 18.05
C PRO A 117 1.52 10.72 18.62
N PRO A 118 1.31 10.88 19.93
CA PRO A 118 0.08 10.40 20.60
C PRO A 118 -1.19 11.16 20.18
N GLU A 119 -1.04 12.38 19.66
CA GLU A 119 -2.13 13.21 19.13
C GLU A 119 -2.60 12.79 17.75
N LEU A 120 -1.83 11.96 17.04
CA LEU A 120 -2.20 11.46 15.72
C LEU A 120 -2.98 10.14 15.82
N PRO A 121 -3.91 9.87 14.89
CA PRO A 121 -4.54 8.56 14.79
C PRO A 121 -3.50 7.44 14.64
N PRO A 122 -3.80 6.20 15.05
CA PRO A 122 -2.89 5.08 14.87
C PRO A 122 -2.43 4.93 13.43
N LEU A 123 -1.12 4.77 13.24
CA LEU A 123 -0.50 4.57 11.93
C LEU A 123 -0.92 3.21 11.36
N GLN A 124 -1.49 3.18 10.17
CA GLN A 124 -1.94 1.95 9.51
C GLN A 124 -0.75 1.21 8.90
N LEU A 125 -0.61 -0.08 9.18
CA LEU A 125 0.51 -0.89 8.71
C LEU A 125 0.05 -2.07 7.86
N CYS A 126 0.80 -2.35 6.78
CA CYS A 126 0.79 -3.66 6.14
C CYS A 126 2.16 -4.33 6.31
N LEU A 127 2.17 -5.64 6.54
CA LEU A 127 3.38 -6.42 6.49
C LEU A 127 3.74 -6.70 5.03
N GLN A 128 4.97 -6.37 4.64
CA GLN A 128 5.48 -6.72 3.32
C GLN A 128 5.92 -8.17 3.30
N VAL A 129 5.41 -8.93 2.34
CA VAL A 129 5.68 -10.36 2.17
C VAL A 129 6.55 -10.58 0.95
N ASN A 130 7.62 -11.33 1.11
CA ASN A 130 8.40 -11.89 0.01
C ASN A 130 7.70 -13.14 -0.53
N ILE A 131 6.74 -12.91 -1.44
CA ILE A 131 5.87 -13.98 -1.95
C ILE A 131 6.61 -14.91 -2.94
N SER A 132 7.68 -14.44 -3.57
CA SER A 132 8.49 -15.22 -4.50
C SER A 132 9.56 -16.07 -3.82
N GLY A 133 9.87 -15.79 -2.55
CA GLY A 133 10.93 -16.48 -1.79
C GLY A 133 12.36 -16.15 -2.21
N GLU A 134 12.55 -15.15 -3.07
CA GLU A 134 13.88 -14.77 -3.55
C GLU A 134 14.65 -13.99 -2.47
N ALA A 135 15.89 -14.41 -2.20
CA ALA A 135 16.74 -13.80 -1.17
C ALA A 135 17.06 -12.31 -1.46
N SER A 136 16.96 -11.86 -2.70
CA SER A 136 17.20 -10.47 -3.12
C SER A 136 16.04 -9.53 -2.84
N LYS A 137 14.84 -10.04 -2.52
CA LYS A 137 13.64 -9.25 -2.29
C LYS A 137 13.37 -9.01 -0.81
N SER A 138 13.00 -7.77 -0.50
CA SER A 138 12.57 -7.39 0.85
C SER A 138 11.20 -7.99 1.18
N GLY A 139 10.97 -8.24 2.45
CA GLY A 139 9.71 -8.75 2.98
C GLY A 139 9.91 -9.94 3.89
N LEU A 140 8.95 -10.20 4.75
CA LEU A 140 8.87 -11.39 5.59
C LEU A 140 8.65 -12.63 4.75
N LEU A 141 9.26 -13.72 5.12
CA LEU A 141 8.90 -15.03 4.56
C LEU A 141 7.49 -15.44 5.06
N PRO A 142 6.73 -16.20 4.26
CA PRO A 142 5.40 -16.66 4.67
C PRO A 142 5.36 -17.35 6.04
N ALA A 143 6.42 -18.10 6.39
CA ALA A 143 6.51 -18.80 7.67
C ALA A 143 6.67 -17.85 8.89
N GLU A 144 7.19 -16.64 8.70
CA GLU A 144 7.40 -15.66 9.77
C GLU A 144 6.14 -14.84 10.07
N LEU A 145 5.20 -14.81 9.12
CA LEU A 145 4.03 -13.91 9.18
C LEU A 145 3.17 -14.07 10.45
N PRO A 146 2.83 -15.28 10.90
CA PRO A 146 1.93 -15.44 12.04
C PRO A 146 2.48 -14.83 13.33
N GLU A 147 3.74 -15.11 13.64
CA GLU A 147 4.40 -14.58 14.83
C GLU A 147 4.54 -13.06 14.75
N VAL A 148 5.02 -12.55 13.62
CA VAL A 148 5.20 -11.11 13.44
C VAL A 148 3.87 -10.36 13.44
N ALA A 149 2.82 -10.92 12.82
CA ALA A 149 1.48 -10.31 12.81
C ALA A 149 0.91 -10.19 14.22
N LEU A 150 0.98 -11.22 15.03
CA LEU A 150 0.54 -11.19 16.44
C LEU A 150 1.32 -10.14 17.24
N ALA A 151 2.65 -10.12 17.09
CA ALA A 151 3.49 -9.16 17.79
C ALA A 151 3.19 -7.70 17.35
N VAL A 152 2.96 -7.45 16.06
CA VAL A 152 2.64 -6.10 15.55
C VAL A 152 1.23 -5.68 15.94
N ALA A 153 0.25 -6.58 15.93
CA ALA A 153 -1.13 -6.29 16.35
C ALA A 153 -1.24 -5.84 17.80
N ALA A 154 -0.31 -6.28 18.67
CA ALA A 154 -0.26 -5.89 20.08
C ALA A 154 0.42 -4.52 20.32
N LEU A 155 1.03 -3.90 19.32
CA LEU A 155 1.73 -2.63 19.50
C LEU A 155 0.74 -1.45 19.60
N PRO A 156 0.98 -0.49 20.54
CA PRO A 156 0.16 0.71 20.65
C PRO A 156 0.43 1.67 19.50
N ARG A 157 -0.49 2.61 19.25
CA ARG A 157 -0.37 3.72 18.28
C ARG A 157 -0.13 3.31 16.83
N VAL A 158 -0.17 2.01 16.53
CA VAL A 158 -0.21 1.46 15.17
C VAL A 158 -1.40 0.51 15.05
N ARG A 159 -1.85 0.28 13.84
CA ARG A 159 -2.90 -0.70 13.54
C ARG A 159 -2.47 -1.57 12.37
N LEU A 160 -2.30 -2.85 12.63
CA LEU A 160 -2.06 -3.80 11.54
C LEU A 160 -3.35 -3.97 10.74
N ARG A 161 -3.25 -3.74 9.42
CA ARG A 161 -4.39 -3.79 8.50
C ARG A 161 -4.33 -4.99 7.55
N GLY A 162 -3.13 -5.43 7.20
CA GLY A 162 -3.05 -6.50 6.22
C GLY A 162 -1.64 -6.76 5.70
N LEU A 163 -1.61 -7.29 4.48
CA LEU A 163 -0.39 -7.71 3.80
C LEU A 163 -0.14 -6.90 2.53
N MET A 164 1.13 -6.76 2.16
CA MET A 164 1.56 -6.15 0.91
C MET A 164 2.55 -7.07 0.21
N ALA A 165 2.44 -7.20 -1.11
CA ALA A 165 3.46 -7.87 -1.92
C ALA A 165 3.70 -7.13 -3.25
N ILE A 166 4.92 -7.28 -3.76
CA ILE A 166 5.34 -6.83 -5.08
C ILE A 166 5.85 -8.07 -5.82
N PRO A 167 4.96 -8.81 -6.50
CA PRO A 167 5.37 -9.99 -7.25
C PRO A 167 6.21 -9.61 -8.47
N GLU A 168 6.87 -10.61 -9.07
CA GLU A 168 7.52 -10.43 -10.36
C GLU A 168 6.50 -10.21 -11.48
N PRO A 169 6.87 -9.40 -12.48
CA PRO A 169 6.06 -9.29 -13.68
C PRO A 169 5.90 -10.64 -14.37
N ALA A 170 4.67 -10.98 -14.74
CA ALA A 170 4.35 -12.18 -15.49
C ALA A 170 3.61 -11.84 -16.78
N ALA A 171 3.79 -12.66 -17.82
CA ALA A 171 3.31 -12.35 -19.16
C ALA A 171 1.81 -12.59 -19.33
N ASP A 172 1.25 -13.61 -18.69
CA ASP A 172 -0.13 -13.99 -18.86
C ASP A 172 -0.96 -13.79 -17.57
N PHE A 173 -2.27 -13.68 -17.74
CA PHE A 173 -3.21 -13.41 -16.66
C PHE A 173 -3.20 -14.48 -15.55
N ALA A 174 -3.02 -15.76 -15.91
CA ALA A 174 -3.02 -16.83 -14.92
C ALA A 174 -1.75 -16.81 -14.06
N ALA A 175 -0.59 -16.57 -14.68
CA ALA A 175 0.68 -16.39 -13.98
C ALA A 175 0.69 -15.12 -13.09
N GLN A 176 0.07 -14.03 -13.55
CA GLN A 176 -0.11 -12.82 -12.72
C GLN A 176 -0.98 -13.09 -11.49
N ARG A 177 -2.03 -13.90 -11.61
CA ARG A 177 -2.94 -14.22 -10.50
C ARG A 177 -2.28 -15.05 -9.40
N ALA A 178 -1.38 -15.96 -9.74
CA ALA A 178 -0.83 -16.91 -8.79
C ALA A 178 -0.23 -16.29 -7.53
N PRO A 179 0.67 -15.28 -7.59
CA PRO A 179 1.22 -14.63 -6.40
C PRO A 179 0.18 -13.82 -5.64
N HIS A 180 -0.80 -13.23 -6.31
CA HIS A 180 -1.90 -12.49 -5.64
C HIS A 180 -2.81 -13.44 -4.86
N ARG A 181 -3.11 -14.61 -5.43
CA ARG A 181 -3.85 -15.68 -4.75
C ARG A 181 -3.10 -16.16 -3.51
N ALA A 182 -1.80 -16.43 -3.63
CA ALA A 182 -0.98 -16.85 -2.50
C ALA A 182 -1.01 -15.79 -1.37
N LEU A 183 -0.94 -14.49 -1.69
CA LEU A 183 -1.04 -13.43 -0.68
C LEU A 183 -2.42 -13.40 0.01
N ARG A 184 -3.50 -13.61 -0.74
CA ARG A 184 -4.86 -13.71 -0.18
C ARG A 184 -4.98 -14.89 0.78
N GLU A 185 -4.46 -16.04 0.39
CA GLU A 185 -4.48 -17.25 1.22
C GLU A 185 -3.65 -17.07 2.50
N LEU A 186 -2.51 -16.40 2.42
CA LEU A 186 -1.71 -16.02 3.60
C LEU A 186 -2.48 -15.07 4.53
N LEU A 187 -3.20 -14.07 4.00
CA LEU A 187 -4.02 -13.19 4.82
C LEU A 187 -5.11 -13.98 5.57
N ALA A 188 -5.77 -14.91 4.89
CA ALA A 188 -6.77 -15.77 5.51
C ALA A 188 -6.17 -16.65 6.62
N ALA A 189 -4.99 -17.23 6.39
CA ALA A 189 -4.27 -18.04 7.36
C ALA A 189 -3.85 -17.22 8.59
N VAL A 190 -3.31 -16.01 8.40
CA VAL A 190 -2.95 -15.08 9.50
C VAL A 190 -4.19 -14.71 10.32
N ASN A 191 -5.31 -14.44 9.67
CA ASN A 191 -6.57 -14.14 10.39
C ASN A 191 -7.08 -15.33 11.20
N ALA A 192 -7.02 -16.54 10.64
CA ALA A 192 -7.44 -17.74 11.35
C ALA A 192 -6.55 -18.01 12.60
N GLN A 193 -5.24 -17.84 12.46
CA GLN A 193 -4.30 -18.00 13.58
C GLN A 193 -4.44 -16.90 14.62
N GLY A 194 -4.64 -15.64 14.21
CA GLY A 194 -4.91 -14.53 15.11
C GLY A 194 -6.17 -14.76 15.93
N LEU A 195 -7.24 -15.22 15.28
CA LEU A 195 -8.49 -15.58 15.96
C LEU A 195 -8.29 -16.75 16.96
N ALA A 196 -7.53 -17.76 16.59
CA ALA A 196 -7.23 -18.89 17.46
C ALA A 196 -6.38 -18.49 18.68
N ALA A 197 -5.42 -17.57 18.50
CA ALA A 197 -4.51 -17.13 19.56
C ALA A 197 -5.14 -16.09 20.51
N CYS A 198 -5.94 -15.16 19.98
CA CYS A 198 -6.42 -13.97 20.70
C CYS A 198 -7.96 -13.93 20.87
N GLY A 199 -8.69 -14.86 20.27
CA GLY A 199 -10.14 -14.86 20.29
C GLY A 199 -10.73 -13.54 19.74
N THR A 200 -11.74 -13.01 20.42
CA THR A 200 -12.42 -11.76 20.05
C THR A 200 -11.54 -10.50 20.15
N ALA A 201 -10.36 -10.58 20.76
CA ALA A 201 -9.40 -9.47 20.78
C ALA A 201 -8.66 -9.31 19.45
N TRP A 202 -8.67 -10.33 18.59
CA TRP A 202 -8.13 -10.21 17.24
C TRP A 202 -9.04 -9.36 16.36
N VAL A 203 -8.48 -8.29 15.80
CA VAL A 203 -9.17 -7.51 14.77
C VAL A 203 -8.76 -8.09 13.40
N PRO A 204 -9.70 -8.67 12.64
CA PRO A 204 -9.38 -9.26 11.35
C PRO A 204 -8.68 -8.28 10.42
N LEU A 205 -7.62 -8.74 9.78
CA LEU A 205 -6.92 -7.97 8.76
C LEU A 205 -7.77 -7.92 7.49
N ASP A 206 -7.91 -6.73 6.91
CA ASP A 206 -8.86 -6.42 5.83
C ASP A 206 -8.17 -5.91 4.55
N THR A 207 -6.86 -5.73 4.57
CA THR A 207 -6.15 -5.05 3.48
C THR A 207 -5.19 -5.99 2.74
N LEU A 208 -5.40 -6.11 1.43
CA LEU A 208 -4.47 -6.70 0.47
C LEU A 208 -3.94 -5.60 -0.45
N SER A 209 -2.76 -5.05 -0.10
CA SER A 209 -2.05 -4.07 -0.92
C SER A 209 -1.24 -4.81 -1.99
N MET A 210 -1.83 -5.00 -3.15
CA MET A 210 -1.24 -5.73 -4.27
C MET A 210 -1.84 -5.25 -5.59
N GLY A 211 -1.14 -5.49 -6.70
CA GLY A 211 -1.53 -5.03 -8.04
C GLY A 211 -1.01 -3.64 -8.38
N MET A 212 -0.49 -3.53 -9.57
CA MET A 212 0.08 -2.32 -10.17
C MET A 212 -0.50 -2.08 -11.57
N SER A 213 0.03 -1.12 -12.31
CA SER A 213 -0.49 -0.75 -13.65
C SER A 213 -0.60 -1.91 -14.64
N ALA A 214 0.30 -2.93 -14.53
CA ALA A 214 0.38 -4.03 -15.49
C ALA A 214 -0.46 -5.27 -15.10
N ASP A 215 -0.82 -5.43 -13.82
CA ASP A 215 -1.44 -6.64 -13.27
C ASP A 215 -2.68 -6.34 -12.39
N LEU A 216 -3.24 -5.11 -12.49
CA LEU A 216 -4.35 -4.69 -11.63
C LEU A 216 -5.59 -5.58 -11.79
N GLU A 217 -5.90 -6.05 -12.99
CA GLU A 217 -7.04 -6.93 -13.27
C GLU A 217 -6.86 -8.29 -12.56
N ALA A 218 -5.66 -8.85 -12.62
CA ALA A 218 -5.31 -10.09 -11.93
C ALA A 218 -5.36 -9.93 -10.40
N ALA A 219 -4.88 -8.80 -9.88
CA ALA A 219 -4.94 -8.49 -8.46
C ALA A 219 -6.39 -8.32 -7.97
N VAL A 220 -7.24 -7.63 -8.74
CA VAL A 220 -8.67 -7.49 -8.42
C VAL A 220 -9.37 -8.84 -8.40
N ALA A 221 -9.10 -9.70 -9.39
CA ALA A 221 -9.65 -11.05 -9.44
C ALA A 221 -9.26 -11.92 -8.22
N GLU A 222 -8.11 -11.64 -7.61
CA GLU A 222 -7.61 -12.35 -6.42
C GLU A 222 -7.86 -11.59 -5.11
N GLY A 223 -8.73 -10.57 -5.13
CA GLY A 223 -9.22 -9.95 -3.90
C GLY A 223 -8.42 -8.73 -3.43
N ALA A 224 -7.59 -8.10 -4.27
CA ALA A 224 -6.93 -6.84 -3.90
C ALA A 224 -7.93 -5.83 -3.35
N THR A 225 -7.61 -5.21 -2.24
CA THR A 225 -8.40 -4.12 -1.65
C THR A 225 -7.75 -2.76 -1.85
N LEU A 226 -6.45 -2.74 -2.19
CA LEU A 226 -5.70 -1.54 -2.46
C LEU A 226 -4.74 -1.78 -3.64
N LEU A 227 -4.97 -1.05 -4.74
CA LEU A 227 -4.16 -1.07 -5.96
C LEU A 227 -3.18 0.09 -5.99
N ARG A 228 -1.93 -0.14 -6.36
CA ARG A 228 -0.85 0.88 -6.42
C ARG A 228 -0.52 1.22 -7.87
N VAL A 229 -1.09 2.29 -8.39
CA VAL A 229 -0.98 2.67 -9.79
C VAL A 229 -0.23 3.99 -9.94
N GLY A 230 0.89 3.98 -10.63
CA GLY A 230 1.71 5.18 -10.89
C GLY A 230 1.78 5.52 -12.37
N THR A 231 2.47 4.70 -13.15
CA THR A 231 2.76 4.97 -14.57
C THR A 231 1.52 5.19 -15.42
N ALA A 232 0.43 4.48 -15.13
CA ALA A 232 -0.82 4.65 -15.85
C ALA A 232 -1.54 5.98 -15.54
N ILE A 233 -1.20 6.65 -14.40
CA ILE A 233 -1.79 7.95 -14.01
C ILE A 233 -0.86 9.10 -14.39
N PHE A 234 0.41 9.05 -13.93
CA PHE A 234 1.34 10.16 -14.08
C PHE A 234 2.22 10.06 -15.32
N GLY A 235 2.33 8.87 -15.92
CA GLY A 235 3.18 8.61 -17.07
C GLY A 235 4.51 7.94 -16.72
N GLY A 236 5.33 7.68 -17.75
CA GLY A 236 6.69 7.19 -17.58
C GLY A 236 7.59 8.27 -16.95
N ARG A 237 8.60 7.82 -16.19
CA ARG A 237 9.60 8.74 -15.65
C ARG A 237 10.30 9.49 -16.79
N ALA A 238 10.47 10.81 -16.66
CA ALA A 238 11.45 11.51 -17.48
C ALA A 238 12.82 10.85 -17.19
N ARG A 239 13.46 10.27 -18.22
CA ARG A 239 14.87 9.89 -18.10
C ARG A 239 15.65 11.18 -17.80
N PRO A 240 16.53 11.22 -16.79
CA PRO A 240 17.48 12.29 -16.70
C PRO A 240 18.20 12.36 -18.07
N ALA A 241 18.29 13.54 -18.64
CA ALA A 241 19.18 13.74 -19.77
C ALA A 241 20.58 13.32 -19.33
N ALA A 242 21.21 12.44 -20.11
CA ALA A 242 22.55 11.94 -19.87
C ALA A 242 23.57 13.07 -20.00
#